data_aa65f43a54b0fcf0d778218fb3bb6605
#
_entry.id   aa65f43a54b0fcf0d778218fb3bb6605
#
_cell.length_a   1.000
_cell.length_b   1.000
_cell.length_c   1.000
_cell.angle_alpha   90.00
_cell.angle_beta   90.00
_cell.angle_gamma   90.00
#
_symmetry.space_group_name_H-M   'P 1'
#
loop_
_entity.id
_entity.type
_entity.pdbx_description
1 polymer ?
#
loop_
_entity_poly.entity_id
_entity_poly.type
_entity_poly.pdbx_seq_one_letter_code
_entity_poly.pdbx_strand_id
1 'polypeptide(L)'
;EMLRSLVGSEMCIRDRVYVALSRCKTLEGMVLSSPITRNAMISDEKILSYTSSLSERQPCEDQLRQAQQQYYLRLATELFDFNPVQQKLQYTSYAAYTHLQKLYPELSNQYPRVRDYFRSDIVEVGERFCQQLTRMISSTNFYDTDEHIQDRIRKGCAYFLEKIETYCLPLIEASDVEIDNKEARKAFTSALKAFSDELTIKVATLKACQDGFRLIDYLSAKAKANIEESAVASKRKSTRKSTEAEKIPVSTDVLHPELYARLKQWRYELAVEKELPPYTILQQKALIGVCNTLPTNSKELLKIPGIGKKIIENYGETLLEIVSSYSPSTHGSGCLLYTSDAA
;
A
#
# COMPACT_ATOMS: atom_id res chain seq x y z
N GLU A 1 35.90 46.19 24.54
CA GLU A 1 36.77 45.27 25.36
C GLU A 1 36.85 43.85 24.78
N MET A 2 35.86 43.38 24.03
CA MET A 2 35.83 42.02 23.50
C MET A 2 36.79 41.79 22.28
N LEU A 3 37.26 42.82 21.62
CA LEU A 3 38.19 42.74 20.46
C LEU A 3 39.70 42.75 20.82
N ARG A 4 40.07 43.07 22.08
CA ARG A 4 41.46 43.05 22.49
C ARG A 4 42.01 41.65 22.89
N SER A 5 41.17 40.67 23.08
CA SER A 5 41.54 39.30 23.43
C SER A 5 41.90 38.42 22.23
N LEU A 6 41.94 38.94 21.00
CA LEU A 6 42.09 38.17 19.78
C LEU A 6 43.50 38.25 19.15
N VAL A 7 44.49 38.71 19.90
CA VAL A 7 45.90 38.76 19.45
C VAL A 7 46.67 37.54 19.96
N GLY A 8 46.63 36.49 19.16
CA GLY A 8 47.46 35.32 19.42
C GLY A 8 47.63 34.54 18.12
N SER A 9 48.83 34.53 17.61
CA SER A 9 49.40 33.83 16.45
C SER A 9 48.72 34.08 15.09
N GLU A 10 49.50 34.35 14.08
CA GLU A 10 49.05 34.66 12.70
C GLU A 10 48.14 33.58 12.08
N MET A 11 48.27 32.34 12.50
CA MET A 11 47.46 31.22 12.02
C MET A 11 46.01 31.24 12.57
N CYS A 12 45.78 31.90 13.72
CA CYS A 12 44.47 32.06 14.34
C CYS A 12 43.65 33.24 13.80
N ILE A 13 44.25 34.19 13.12
CA ILE A 13 43.60 35.42 12.66
C ILE A 13 42.73 35.18 11.43
N ARG A 14 43.12 34.26 10.57
CA ARG A 14 42.46 33.99 9.27
C ARG A 14 41.04 33.42 9.43
N ASP A 15 40.86 32.45 10.28
CA ASP A 15 39.53 31.86 10.56
C ASP A 15 38.60 32.79 11.34
N ARG A 16 39.18 33.65 12.17
CA ARG A 16 38.44 34.57 13.02
C ARG A 16 37.83 35.77 12.31
N VAL A 17 38.45 36.24 11.22
CA VAL A 17 37.89 37.34 10.41
C VAL A 17 36.55 36.94 9.81
N TYR A 18 36.43 35.75 9.24
CA TYR A 18 35.16 35.22 8.72
C TYR A 18 34.13 35.08 9.82
N VAL A 19 34.49 34.50 10.96
CA VAL A 19 33.57 34.31 12.10
C VAL A 19 33.11 35.65 12.68
N ALA A 20 33.99 36.65 12.73
CA ALA A 20 33.63 38.00 13.20
C ALA A 20 32.69 38.71 12.24
N LEU A 21 32.98 38.65 10.95
CA LEU A 21 32.16 39.28 9.90
C LEU A 21 30.79 38.59 9.76
N SER A 22 30.73 37.27 9.84
CA SER A 22 29.50 36.49 9.74
C SER A 22 28.52 36.74 10.90
N ARG A 23 28.96 37.27 12.02
CA ARG A 23 28.13 37.65 13.16
C ARG A 23 27.54 39.05 13.05
N CYS A 24 28.02 39.88 12.14
CA CYS A 24 27.48 41.20 11.90
C CYS A 24 26.19 41.08 11.07
N LYS A 25 25.09 41.62 11.59
CA LYS A 25 23.81 41.66 10.88
C LYS A 25 23.78 42.68 9.75
N THR A 26 24.52 43.79 9.91
CA THR A 26 24.66 44.86 8.93
C THR A 26 26.11 45.34 8.91
N LEU A 27 26.58 45.88 7.78
CA LEU A 27 27.92 46.49 7.66
C LEU A 27 27.92 47.91 8.26
N GLU A 28 26.72 48.54 8.46
CA GLU A 28 26.56 49.86 9.05
C GLU A 28 26.99 49.83 10.52
N GLY A 29 27.87 50.72 10.91
CA GLY A 29 28.39 50.81 12.29
C GLY A 29 29.60 49.87 12.59
N MET A 30 30.07 49.09 11.63
CA MET A 30 31.26 48.29 11.79
C MET A 30 32.50 49.14 11.49
N VAL A 31 33.40 49.29 12.47
CA VAL A 31 34.69 49.99 12.32
C VAL A 31 35.81 48.97 12.40
N LEU A 32 36.60 48.89 11.33
CA LEU A 32 37.82 48.06 11.30
C LEU A 32 39.02 48.89 11.76
N SER A 33 39.75 48.39 12.76
CA SER A 33 40.96 49.07 13.27
C SER A 33 42.14 49.00 12.31
N SER A 34 42.10 48.06 11.34
CA SER A 34 43.05 47.91 10.26
C SER A 34 42.37 47.33 9.01
N PRO A 35 42.84 47.67 7.81
CA PRO A 35 42.24 47.14 6.58
C PRO A 35 42.46 45.62 6.48
N ILE A 36 41.38 44.89 6.07
CA ILE A 36 41.48 43.45 5.81
C ILE A 36 42.22 43.24 4.48
N THR A 37 43.40 42.67 4.54
CA THR A 37 44.18 42.33 3.34
C THR A 37 43.64 41.06 2.67
N ARG A 38 43.82 40.90 1.34
CA ARG A 38 43.44 39.69 0.60
C ARG A 38 44.02 38.41 1.21
N ASN A 39 45.22 38.48 1.77
CA ASN A 39 45.91 37.35 2.38
C ASN A 39 45.32 36.96 3.75
N ALA A 40 44.48 37.80 4.35
CA ALA A 40 43.79 37.51 5.60
C ALA A 40 42.47 36.71 5.39
N MET A 41 42.05 36.54 4.12
CA MET A 41 40.88 35.74 3.77
C MET A 41 41.37 34.46 3.10
N ILE A 42 41.12 33.32 3.75
CA ILE A 42 41.30 32.01 3.11
C ILE A 42 40.00 31.73 2.35
N SER A 43 40.06 31.75 1.05
CA SER A 43 39.02 31.30 0.17
C SER A 43 39.41 29.93 -0.36
N ASP A 44 38.59 28.91 -0.15
CA ASP A 44 38.78 27.63 -0.83
C ASP A 44 38.53 27.85 -2.33
N GLU A 45 39.53 27.52 -3.13
CA GLU A 45 39.51 27.69 -4.59
C GLU A 45 38.33 26.92 -5.22
N LYS A 46 37.94 25.82 -4.63
CA LYS A 46 36.75 25.05 -5.04
C LYS A 46 35.46 25.82 -4.76
N ILE A 47 35.38 26.54 -3.64
CA ILE A 47 34.19 27.36 -3.30
C ILE A 47 34.12 28.56 -4.22
N LEU A 48 35.28 29.22 -4.50
CA LEU A 48 35.35 30.35 -5.44
C LEU A 48 34.98 29.93 -6.85
N SER A 49 35.53 28.83 -7.35
CA SER A 49 35.21 28.30 -8.67
C SER A 49 33.74 27.86 -8.77
N TYR A 50 33.20 27.28 -7.71
CA TYR A 50 31.75 26.95 -7.63
C TYR A 50 30.89 28.21 -7.64
N THR A 51 31.22 29.21 -6.81
CA THR A 51 30.44 30.46 -6.71
C THR A 51 30.50 31.26 -8.01
N SER A 52 31.69 31.33 -8.66
CA SER A 52 31.82 31.98 -9.98
C SER A 52 31.00 31.21 -11.04
N SER A 53 31.05 29.88 -11.03
CA SER A 53 30.24 29.06 -11.95
C SER A 53 28.74 29.19 -11.72
N LEU A 54 28.32 29.48 -10.49
CA LEU A 54 26.91 29.77 -10.17
C LEU A 54 26.49 31.16 -10.67
N SER A 55 27.34 32.17 -10.55
CA SER A 55 27.06 33.52 -11.07
C SER A 55 27.03 33.58 -12.60
N GLU A 56 27.83 32.75 -13.27
CA GLU A 56 27.79 32.57 -14.73
C GLU A 56 26.59 31.71 -15.18
N ARG A 57 26.07 30.87 -14.31
CA ARG A 57 24.87 30.00 -14.53
C ARG A 57 23.60 30.59 -13.93
N GLN A 58 23.47 31.90 -13.88
CA GLN A 58 22.12 32.46 -13.54
C GLN A 58 21.13 31.88 -14.55
N PRO A 59 20.15 31.07 -14.10
CA PRO A 59 19.19 30.47 -15.02
C PRO A 59 18.50 31.61 -15.77
N CYS A 60 18.61 31.59 -17.08
CA CYS A 60 17.85 32.48 -17.94
C CYS A 60 16.36 32.24 -17.62
N GLU A 61 15.53 33.29 -17.65
CA GLU A 61 14.07 33.15 -17.41
C GLU A 61 13.44 32.00 -18.24
N ASP A 62 13.93 31.78 -19.44
CA ASP A 62 13.46 30.69 -20.30
C ASP A 62 13.80 29.30 -19.74
N GLN A 63 14.96 29.12 -19.12
CA GLN A 63 15.33 27.86 -18.47
C GLN A 63 14.45 27.61 -17.24
N LEU A 64 14.12 28.67 -16.48
CA LEU A 64 13.21 28.57 -15.35
C LEU A 64 11.80 28.18 -15.79
N ARG A 65 11.28 28.82 -16.84
CA ARG A 65 9.97 28.46 -17.42
C ARG A 65 9.92 27.02 -17.92
N GLN A 66 10.96 26.60 -18.62
CA GLN A 66 11.06 25.20 -19.07
C GLN A 66 11.08 24.21 -17.91
N ALA A 67 11.85 24.52 -16.86
CA ALA A 67 11.90 23.68 -15.66
C ALA A 67 10.54 23.61 -14.94
N GLN A 68 9.82 24.72 -14.84
CA GLN A 68 8.47 24.78 -14.28
C GLN A 68 7.49 23.96 -15.12
N GLN A 69 7.52 24.08 -16.44
CA GLN A 69 6.68 23.31 -17.34
C GLN A 69 6.96 21.80 -17.23
N GLN A 70 8.23 21.41 -17.21
CA GLN A 70 8.62 20.01 -17.03
C GLN A 70 8.18 19.46 -15.67
N TYR A 71 8.27 20.26 -14.61
CA TYR A 71 7.81 19.88 -13.28
C TYR A 71 6.30 19.69 -13.25
N TYR A 72 5.54 20.63 -13.81
CA TYR A 72 4.09 20.51 -13.96
C TYR A 72 3.70 19.26 -14.74
N LEU A 73 4.32 19.04 -15.89
CA LEU A 73 4.08 17.88 -16.74
C LEU A 73 4.34 16.57 -15.99
N ARG A 74 5.47 16.50 -15.26
CA ARG A 74 5.80 15.32 -14.47
C ARG A 74 4.73 15.00 -13.43
N LEU A 75 4.24 16.00 -12.69
CA LEU A 75 3.22 15.79 -11.67
C LEU A 75 1.83 15.49 -12.28
N ALA A 76 1.49 16.13 -13.40
CA ALA A 76 0.26 15.83 -14.12
C ALA A 76 0.25 14.40 -14.70
N THR A 77 1.39 13.93 -15.22
CA THR A 77 1.51 12.54 -15.68
C THR A 77 1.57 11.55 -14.53
N GLU A 78 2.19 11.88 -13.41
CA GLU A 78 2.21 11.06 -12.19
C GLU A 78 0.78 10.85 -11.63
N LEU A 79 -0.10 11.85 -11.72
CA LEU A 79 -1.50 11.72 -11.30
C LEU A 79 -2.21 10.56 -12.02
N PHE A 80 -1.93 10.35 -13.30
CA PHE A 80 -2.55 9.32 -14.15
C PHE A 80 -1.66 8.11 -14.42
N ASP A 81 -0.54 7.97 -13.71
CA ASP A 81 0.25 6.74 -13.69
C ASP A 81 -0.33 5.75 -12.68
N PHE A 82 -0.94 4.69 -13.17
CA PHE A 82 -1.55 3.63 -12.36
C PHE A 82 -0.68 2.37 -12.25
N ASN A 83 0.51 2.35 -12.82
CA ASN A 83 1.42 1.21 -12.76
C ASN A 83 1.78 0.78 -11.32
N PRO A 84 2.03 1.71 -10.35
CA PRO A 84 2.27 1.32 -8.96
C PRO A 84 1.09 0.56 -8.34
N VAL A 85 -0.14 1.01 -8.58
CA VAL A 85 -1.36 0.36 -8.09
C VAL A 85 -1.53 -1.02 -8.73
N GLN A 86 -1.28 -1.13 -10.05
CA GLN A 86 -1.35 -2.42 -10.76
C GLN A 86 -0.37 -3.44 -10.21
N GLN A 87 0.87 -3.05 -9.92
CA GLN A 87 1.86 -3.95 -9.31
C GLN A 87 1.39 -4.48 -7.96
N LYS A 88 0.79 -3.63 -7.11
CA LYS A 88 0.22 -4.06 -5.83
C LYS A 88 -0.98 -4.99 -6.01
N LEU A 89 -1.87 -4.69 -6.95
CA LEU A 89 -3.01 -5.55 -7.29
C LEU A 89 -2.55 -6.92 -7.81
N GLN A 90 -1.54 -6.96 -8.66
CA GLN A 90 -0.95 -8.21 -9.16
C GLN A 90 -0.38 -9.07 -8.02
N TYR A 91 0.36 -8.44 -7.10
CA TYR A 91 0.89 -9.14 -5.93
C TYR A 91 -0.22 -9.65 -5.01
N THR A 92 -1.28 -8.85 -4.80
CA THR A 92 -2.45 -9.26 -4.01
C THR A 92 -3.22 -10.40 -4.67
N SER A 93 -3.36 -10.35 -6.01
CA SER A 93 -3.96 -11.43 -6.80
C SER A 93 -3.20 -12.76 -6.64
N TYR A 94 -1.86 -12.71 -6.67
CA TYR A 94 -1.03 -13.88 -6.43
C TYR A 94 -1.20 -14.41 -4.99
N ALA A 95 -1.21 -13.53 -3.99
CA ALA A 95 -1.44 -13.90 -2.60
C ALA A 95 -2.84 -14.50 -2.38
N ALA A 96 -3.87 -13.95 -3.02
CA ALA A 96 -5.23 -14.49 -2.99
C ALA A 96 -5.29 -15.90 -3.61
N TYR A 97 -4.67 -16.09 -4.77
CA TYR A 97 -4.60 -17.42 -5.41
C TYR A 97 -3.88 -18.43 -4.52
N THR A 98 -2.75 -18.07 -3.95
CA THR A 98 -1.93 -19.00 -3.14
C THR A 98 -2.61 -19.36 -1.82
N HIS A 99 -3.29 -18.43 -1.18
CA HIS A 99 -3.77 -18.59 0.20
C HIS A 99 -5.28 -18.73 0.35
N LEU A 100 -6.07 -18.23 -0.64
CA LEU A 100 -7.52 -18.22 -0.55
C LEU A 100 -8.21 -19.18 -1.52
N GLN A 101 -7.54 -19.69 -2.54
CA GLN A 101 -8.15 -20.50 -3.61
C GLN A 101 -8.97 -21.67 -3.05
N LYS A 102 -8.53 -22.31 -1.98
CA LYS A 102 -9.21 -23.47 -1.38
C LYS A 102 -10.33 -23.10 -0.42
N LEU A 103 -10.23 -21.95 0.25
CA LEU A 103 -11.21 -21.51 1.26
C LEU A 103 -12.27 -20.58 0.69
N TYR A 104 -11.88 -19.72 -0.25
CA TYR A 104 -12.70 -18.69 -0.87
C TYR A 104 -12.47 -18.67 -2.38
N PRO A 105 -12.86 -19.72 -3.12
CA PRO A 105 -12.57 -19.83 -4.56
C PRO A 105 -13.20 -18.70 -5.37
N GLU A 106 -14.42 -18.27 -5.03
CA GLU A 106 -15.10 -17.17 -5.72
C GLU A 106 -14.33 -15.86 -5.60
N LEU A 107 -13.92 -15.50 -4.37
CA LEU A 107 -13.11 -14.30 -4.12
C LEU A 107 -11.75 -14.40 -4.83
N SER A 108 -11.08 -15.54 -4.72
CA SER A 108 -9.79 -15.75 -5.38
C SER A 108 -9.89 -15.59 -6.91
N ASN A 109 -11.00 -16.03 -7.53
CA ASN A 109 -11.24 -15.92 -8.96
C ASN A 109 -11.67 -14.50 -9.40
N GLN A 110 -12.11 -13.63 -8.47
CA GLN A 110 -12.39 -12.23 -8.78
C GLN A 110 -11.13 -11.42 -9.03
N TYR A 111 -10.04 -11.69 -8.30
CA TYR A 111 -8.78 -10.95 -8.41
C TYR A 111 -8.19 -10.91 -9.83
N PRO A 112 -8.03 -12.05 -10.55
CA PRO A 112 -7.58 -12.02 -11.94
C PRO A 112 -8.48 -11.20 -12.86
N ARG A 113 -9.81 -11.28 -12.71
CA ARG A 113 -10.76 -10.52 -13.49
C ARG A 113 -10.61 -9.02 -13.27
N VAL A 114 -10.57 -8.59 -12.00
CA VAL A 114 -10.38 -7.17 -11.66
C VAL A 114 -9.01 -6.68 -12.12
N ARG A 115 -7.95 -7.48 -11.97
CA ARG A 115 -6.62 -7.15 -12.50
C ARG A 115 -6.62 -6.92 -14.00
N ASP A 116 -7.32 -7.76 -14.77
CA ASP A 116 -7.38 -7.66 -16.21
C ASP A 116 -8.21 -6.42 -16.65
N TYR A 117 -9.34 -6.14 -15.98
CA TYR A 117 -10.08 -4.89 -16.16
C TYR A 117 -9.28 -3.65 -15.75
N PHE A 118 -8.57 -3.71 -14.63
CA PHE A 118 -7.72 -2.62 -14.18
C PHE A 118 -6.62 -2.31 -15.21
N ARG A 119 -6.04 -3.33 -15.81
CA ARG A 119 -5.04 -3.17 -16.85
C ARG A 119 -5.63 -2.51 -18.11
N SER A 120 -6.74 -3.06 -18.66
CA SER A 120 -7.32 -2.59 -19.92
C SER A 120 -7.96 -1.20 -19.79
N ASP A 121 -8.75 -0.98 -18.74
CA ASP A 121 -9.61 0.20 -18.62
C ASP A 121 -8.96 1.35 -17.83
N ILE A 122 -7.93 1.06 -17.04
CA ILE A 122 -7.28 2.08 -16.20
C ILE A 122 -5.84 2.31 -16.66
N VAL A 123 -5.00 1.27 -16.69
CA VAL A 123 -3.57 1.47 -16.98
C VAL A 123 -3.33 1.85 -18.44
N GLU A 124 -3.82 1.05 -19.38
CA GLU A 124 -3.61 1.31 -20.82
C GLU A 124 -4.30 2.60 -21.29
N VAL A 125 -5.44 2.94 -20.69
CA VAL A 125 -6.12 4.23 -20.92
C VAL A 125 -5.32 5.37 -20.31
N GLY A 126 -4.79 5.19 -19.09
CA GLY A 126 -3.96 6.16 -18.39
C GLY A 126 -2.67 6.48 -19.15
N GLU A 127 -1.99 5.47 -19.69
CA GLU A 127 -0.79 5.68 -20.53
C GLU A 127 -1.09 6.51 -21.78
N ARG A 128 -2.16 6.18 -22.50
CA ARG A 128 -2.60 6.97 -23.68
C ARG A 128 -3.00 8.39 -23.27
N PHE A 129 -3.64 8.54 -22.12
CA PHE A 129 -4.03 9.82 -21.59
C PHE A 129 -2.80 10.67 -21.21
N CYS A 130 -1.80 10.10 -20.55
CA CYS A 130 -0.52 10.75 -20.24
C CYS A 130 0.20 11.23 -21.52
N GLN A 131 0.22 10.42 -22.57
CA GLN A 131 0.79 10.82 -23.87
C GLN A 131 0.04 12.02 -24.47
N GLN A 132 -1.29 12.03 -24.39
CA GLN A 132 -2.11 13.15 -24.86
C GLN A 132 -1.82 14.41 -24.04
N LEU A 133 -1.82 14.33 -22.70
CA LEU A 133 -1.50 15.46 -21.82
C LEU A 133 -0.11 16.01 -22.09
N THR A 134 0.89 15.14 -22.30
CA THR A 134 2.25 15.55 -22.64
C THR A 134 2.28 16.41 -23.90
N ARG A 135 1.55 16.03 -24.95
CA ARG A 135 1.47 16.81 -26.19
C ARG A 135 0.78 18.16 -25.95
N MET A 136 -0.33 18.17 -25.20
CA MET A 136 -1.09 19.40 -24.93
C MET A 136 -0.28 20.39 -24.08
N ILE A 137 0.35 19.94 -22.98
CA ILE A 137 1.14 20.77 -22.09
C ILE A 137 2.40 21.30 -22.78
N SER A 138 3.03 20.49 -23.64
CA SER A 138 4.25 20.90 -24.37
C SER A 138 3.96 21.88 -25.50
N SER A 139 2.71 21.98 -25.96
CA SER A 139 2.32 22.86 -27.08
C SER A 139 2.00 24.30 -26.66
N THR A 140 1.86 24.59 -25.37
CA THR A 140 1.49 25.90 -24.86
C THR A 140 2.38 26.39 -23.71
N ASN A 141 2.55 27.69 -23.61
CA ASN A 141 3.28 28.33 -22.49
C ASN A 141 2.35 28.62 -21.28
N PHE A 142 1.02 28.54 -21.50
CA PHE A 142 -0.02 28.84 -20.48
C PHE A 142 -0.67 27.55 -19.96
N TYR A 143 0.09 26.49 -19.86
CA TYR A 143 -0.34 25.12 -19.54
C TYR A 143 -1.12 25.00 -18.22
N ASP A 144 -0.86 25.85 -17.24
CA ASP A 144 -1.49 25.86 -15.92
C ASP A 144 -2.87 26.55 -15.90
N THR A 145 -3.09 27.51 -16.80
CA THR A 145 -4.33 28.29 -16.90
C THR A 145 -5.17 27.95 -18.14
N ASP A 146 -4.66 27.10 -19.02
CA ASP A 146 -5.36 26.67 -20.24
C ASP A 146 -6.60 25.84 -19.87
N GLU A 147 -7.79 26.39 -20.10
CA GLU A 147 -9.07 25.77 -19.76
C GLU A 147 -9.28 24.45 -20.49
N HIS A 148 -8.73 24.29 -21.70
CA HIS A 148 -8.84 23.04 -22.45
C HIS A 148 -8.05 21.90 -21.80
N ILE A 149 -6.86 22.21 -21.28
CA ILE A 149 -6.03 21.25 -20.52
C ILE A 149 -6.73 20.92 -19.18
N GLN A 150 -7.24 21.93 -18.48
CA GLN A 150 -7.93 21.74 -17.20
C GLN A 150 -9.21 20.92 -17.36
N ASP A 151 -10.04 21.20 -18.39
CA ASP A 151 -11.24 20.42 -18.67
C ASP A 151 -10.91 18.96 -19.01
N ARG A 152 -9.82 18.75 -19.77
CA ARG A 152 -9.36 17.39 -20.08
C ARG A 152 -8.93 16.63 -18.83
N ILE A 153 -8.23 17.27 -17.90
CA ILE A 153 -7.82 16.68 -16.61
C ILE A 153 -9.05 16.38 -15.75
N ARG A 154 -10.03 17.29 -15.63
CA ARG A 154 -11.30 17.07 -14.89
C ARG A 154 -12.01 15.79 -15.39
N LYS A 155 -12.18 15.69 -16.72
CA LYS A 155 -12.82 14.51 -17.35
C LYS A 155 -12.01 13.23 -17.11
N GLY A 156 -10.69 13.32 -17.13
CA GLY A 156 -9.81 12.20 -16.78
C GLY A 156 -9.99 11.77 -15.33
N CYS A 157 -9.96 12.69 -14.39
CA CYS A 157 -10.17 12.39 -12.96
C CYS A 157 -11.53 11.72 -12.71
N ALA A 158 -12.61 12.24 -13.31
CA ALA A 158 -13.95 11.65 -13.18
C ALA A 158 -14.00 10.22 -13.74
N TYR A 159 -13.45 9.99 -14.92
CA TYR A 159 -13.40 8.66 -15.55
C TYR A 159 -12.65 7.64 -14.69
N PHE A 160 -11.44 7.98 -14.24
CA PHE A 160 -10.63 7.03 -13.48
C PHE A 160 -11.21 6.77 -12.07
N LEU A 161 -11.81 7.77 -11.43
CA LEU A 161 -12.50 7.58 -10.15
C LEU A 161 -13.68 6.60 -10.31
N GLU A 162 -14.54 6.79 -11.31
CA GLU A 162 -15.66 5.89 -11.59
C GLU A 162 -15.20 4.45 -11.82
N LYS A 163 -14.12 4.26 -12.60
CA LYS A 163 -13.57 2.92 -12.85
C LYS A 163 -12.98 2.27 -11.59
N ILE A 164 -12.26 3.03 -10.78
CA ILE A 164 -11.71 2.55 -9.51
C ILE A 164 -12.84 2.17 -8.53
N GLU A 165 -13.87 3.00 -8.42
CA GLU A 165 -15.02 2.74 -7.57
C GLU A 165 -15.79 1.49 -8.02
N THR A 166 -15.92 1.29 -9.33
CA THR A 166 -16.63 0.14 -9.90
C THR A 166 -15.88 -1.18 -9.70
N TYR A 167 -14.55 -1.20 -9.87
CA TYR A 167 -13.80 -2.46 -9.89
C TYR A 167 -13.06 -2.75 -8.59
N CYS A 168 -12.46 -1.73 -7.95
CA CYS A 168 -11.53 -1.95 -6.86
C CYS A 168 -12.21 -1.93 -5.48
N LEU A 169 -13.16 -1.03 -5.24
CA LEU A 169 -13.80 -0.93 -3.93
C LEU A 169 -14.59 -2.20 -3.57
N PRO A 170 -15.44 -2.76 -4.45
CA PRO A 170 -16.15 -4.01 -4.13
C PRO A 170 -15.21 -5.18 -3.87
N LEU A 171 -14.07 -5.25 -4.57
CA LEU A 171 -13.06 -6.28 -4.33
C LEU A 171 -12.41 -6.14 -2.95
N ILE A 172 -12.10 -4.91 -2.52
CA ILE A 172 -11.51 -4.64 -1.20
C ILE A 172 -12.51 -4.99 -0.09
N GLU A 173 -13.77 -4.59 -0.24
CA GLU A 173 -14.86 -4.92 0.71
C GLU A 173 -15.08 -6.43 0.82
N ALA A 174 -15.13 -7.14 -0.32
CA ALA A 174 -15.27 -8.59 -0.35
C ALA A 174 -14.04 -9.32 0.25
N SER A 175 -12.91 -8.64 0.39
CA SER A 175 -11.66 -9.22 0.89
C SER A 175 -11.53 -9.21 2.41
N ASP A 176 -12.50 -8.69 3.14
CA ASP A 176 -12.58 -8.78 4.60
C ASP A 176 -13.05 -10.17 5.03
N VAL A 177 -12.16 -11.15 4.91
CA VAL A 177 -12.43 -12.57 5.19
C VAL A 177 -11.57 -13.07 6.34
N GLU A 178 -12.15 -13.97 7.14
CA GLU A 178 -11.41 -14.63 8.22
C GLU A 178 -10.49 -15.72 7.68
N ILE A 179 -9.21 -15.62 8.00
CA ILE A 179 -8.17 -16.58 7.64
C ILE A 179 -7.47 -17.01 8.93
N ASP A 180 -7.63 -18.27 9.35
CA ASP A 180 -7.02 -18.75 10.61
C ASP A 180 -5.54 -19.10 10.46
N ASN A 181 -5.11 -19.52 9.29
CA ASN A 181 -3.68 -19.73 9.06
C ASN A 181 -2.95 -18.40 9.21
N LYS A 182 -2.17 -18.28 10.30
CA LYS A 182 -1.48 -17.04 10.66
C LYS A 182 -0.53 -16.54 9.56
N GLU A 183 0.13 -17.45 8.85
CA GLU A 183 1.06 -17.09 7.77
C GLU A 183 0.31 -16.63 6.52
N ALA A 184 -0.70 -17.38 6.10
CA ALA A 184 -1.58 -17.02 4.99
C ALA A 184 -2.30 -15.69 5.24
N ARG A 185 -2.86 -15.53 6.45
CA ARG A 185 -3.49 -14.26 6.86
C ARG A 185 -2.50 -13.09 6.82
N LYS A 186 -1.29 -13.27 7.37
CA LYS A 186 -0.27 -12.23 7.35
C LYS A 186 0.14 -11.85 5.92
N ALA A 187 0.37 -12.84 5.07
CA ALA A 187 0.76 -12.62 3.68
C ALA A 187 -0.34 -11.90 2.90
N PHE A 188 -1.57 -12.43 2.93
CA PHE A 188 -2.69 -11.84 2.21
C PHE A 188 -3.06 -10.43 2.75
N THR A 189 -3.21 -10.28 4.08
CA THR A 189 -3.56 -8.98 4.67
C THR A 189 -2.49 -7.92 4.42
N SER A 190 -1.19 -8.31 4.40
CA SER A 190 -0.11 -7.39 4.06
C SER A 190 -0.18 -6.95 2.59
N ALA A 191 -0.45 -7.88 1.67
CA ALA A 191 -0.61 -7.59 0.26
C ALA A 191 -1.84 -6.70 0.00
N LEU A 192 -2.98 -7.07 0.57
CA LEU A 192 -4.23 -6.31 0.46
C LEU A 192 -4.08 -4.89 1.02
N LYS A 193 -3.41 -4.77 2.17
CA LYS A 193 -3.13 -3.46 2.76
C LYS A 193 -2.28 -2.60 1.84
N ALA A 194 -1.18 -3.14 1.30
CA ALA A 194 -0.32 -2.39 0.39
C ALA A 194 -1.04 -1.95 -0.90
N PHE A 195 -1.99 -2.75 -1.39
CA PHE A 195 -2.86 -2.39 -2.51
C PHE A 195 -3.85 -1.29 -2.12
N SER A 196 -4.54 -1.44 -0.99
CA SER A 196 -5.52 -0.46 -0.48
C SER A 196 -4.87 0.89 -0.16
N ASP A 197 -3.70 0.89 0.46
CA ASP A 197 -2.96 2.10 0.81
C ASP A 197 -2.57 2.89 -0.46
N GLU A 198 -1.97 2.22 -1.46
CA GLU A 198 -1.61 2.85 -2.74
C GLU A 198 -2.84 3.37 -3.50
N LEU A 199 -3.93 2.59 -3.50
CA LEU A 199 -5.19 3.00 -4.11
C LEU A 199 -5.79 4.23 -3.42
N THR A 200 -5.75 4.28 -2.09
CA THR A 200 -6.25 5.41 -1.29
C THR A 200 -5.51 6.71 -1.62
N ILE A 201 -4.18 6.65 -1.74
CA ILE A 201 -3.37 7.80 -2.17
C ILE A 201 -3.80 8.25 -3.57
N LYS A 202 -3.97 7.32 -4.48
CA LYS A 202 -4.37 7.62 -5.87
C LYS A 202 -5.77 8.23 -5.94
N VAL A 203 -6.74 7.68 -5.20
CA VAL A 203 -8.10 8.22 -5.10
C VAL A 203 -8.10 9.62 -4.48
N ALA A 204 -7.35 9.84 -3.40
CA ALA A 204 -7.24 11.15 -2.76
C ALA A 204 -6.67 12.23 -3.70
N THR A 205 -5.63 11.89 -4.47
CA THR A 205 -5.02 12.80 -5.43
C THR A 205 -5.94 13.09 -6.63
N LEU A 206 -6.66 12.08 -7.14
CA LEU A 206 -7.65 12.27 -8.21
C LEU A 206 -8.82 13.15 -7.74
N LYS A 207 -9.33 12.92 -6.52
CA LYS A 207 -10.41 13.75 -5.94
C LYS A 207 -9.98 15.20 -5.75
N ALA A 208 -8.77 15.46 -5.30
CA ALA A 208 -8.24 16.82 -5.15
C ALA A 208 -8.10 17.57 -6.50
N CYS A 209 -8.04 16.84 -7.62
CA CYS A 209 -7.90 17.39 -8.97
C CYS A 209 -9.20 17.35 -9.79
N GLN A 210 -10.35 17.02 -9.20
CA GLN A 210 -11.65 16.98 -9.88
C GLN A 210 -12.11 18.36 -10.41
N ASP A 211 -11.72 19.44 -9.71
CA ASP A 211 -12.04 20.81 -10.11
C ASP A 211 -10.96 21.48 -10.97
N GLY A 212 -9.93 20.70 -11.33
CA GLY A 212 -8.76 21.13 -12.10
C GLY A 212 -7.46 20.82 -11.40
N PHE A 213 -6.38 20.76 -12.18
CA PHE A 213 -5.06 20.38 -11.67
C PHE A 213 -4.31 21.63 -11.16
N ARG A 214 -4.16 21.75 -9.84
CA ARG A 214 -3.32 22.74 -9.17
C ARG A 214 -2.22 22.02 -8.39
N LEU A 215 -0.98 22.42 -8.60
CA LEU A 215 0.20 21.79 -7.98
C LEU A 215 0.08 21.70 -6.45
N ILE A 216 -0.38 22.77 -5.81
CA ILE A 216 -0.50 22.86 -4.35
C ILE A 216 -1.54 21.87 -3.83
N ASP A 217 -2.68 21.75 -4.49
CA ASP A 217 -3.76 20.86 -4.07
C ASP A 217 -3.35 19.39 -4.25
N TYR A 218 -2.73 19.07 -5.38
CA TYR A 218 -2.19 17.74 -5.64
C TYR A 218 -1.15 17.31 -4.60
N LEU A 219 -0.14 18.17 -4.35
CA LEU A 219 0.93 17.87 -3.40
C LEU A 219 0.41 17.79 -1.96
N SER A 220 -0.54 18.65 -1.58
CA SER A 220 -1.17 18.63 -0.27
C SER A 220 -2.00 17.36 -0.05
N ALA A 221 -2.78 16.95 -1.04
CA ALA A 221 -3.58 15.72 -0.98
C ALA A 221 -2.67 14.49 -0.89
N LYS A 222 -1.61 14.44 -1.69
CA LYS A 222 -0.62 13.36 -1.65
C LYS A 222 0.09 13.28 -0.29
N ALA A 223 0.51 14.43 0.28
CA ALA A 223 1.16 14.46 1.58
C ALA A 223 0.21 14.04 2.71
N LYS A 224 -1.04 14.50 2.71
CA LYS A 224 -2.05 14.10 3.70
C LYS A 224 -2.33 12.61 3.66
N ALA A 225 -2.56 12.04 2.48
CA ALA A 225 -2.82 10.61 2.32
C ALA A 225 -1.64 9.76 2.84
N ASN A 226 -0.40 10.14 2.56
CA ASN A 226 0.79 9.45 3.09
C ASN A 226 0.93 9.55 4.62
N ILE A 227 0.56 10.70 5.22
CA ILE A 227 0.62 10.89 6.68
C ILE A 227 -0.47 10.06 7.38
N GLU A 228 -1.69 10.04 6.85
CA GLU A 228 -2.80 9.25 7.39
C GLU A 228 -2.48 7.76 7.34
N GLU A 229 -1.88 7.26 6.26
CA GLU A 229 -1.39 5.90 6.15
C GLU A 229 -0.36 5.58 7.23
N SER A 230 0.65 6.43 7.42
CA SER A 230 1.70 6.23 8.43
C SER A 230 1.15 6.30 9.86
N ALA A 231 0.16 7.14 10.14
CA ALA A 231 -0.49 7.24 11.44
C ALA A 231 -1.32 5.98 11.79
N VAL A 232 -2.03 5.41 10.81
CA VAL A 232 -2.76 4.14 10.95
C VAL A 232 -1.79 2.97 11.17
N ALA A 233 -0.66 2.96 10.47
CA ALA A 233 0.38 1.94 10.62
C ALA A 233 1.04 1.98 12.01
N SER A 234 1.26 3.16 12.59
CA SER A 234 1.87 3.31 13.94
C SER A 234 0.91 2.92 15.07
N LYS A 235 -0.38 3.26 14.97
CA LYS A 235 -1.40 2.84 15.95
C LYS A 235 -1.57 1.33 16.02
N ARG A 236 -1.45 0.61 14.88
CA ARG A 236 -1.53 -0.87 14.84
C ARG A 236 -0.30 -1.59 15.40
N LYS A 237 0.88 -0.95 15.47
CA LYS A 237 2.09 -1.53 16.09
C LYS A 237 2.03 -1.51 17.62
N SER A 238 1.31 -0.58 18.25
CA SER A 238 1.24 -0.46 19.70
C SER A 238 0.30 -1.47 20.38
N THR A 239 -0.65 -2.06 19.63
CA THR A 239 -1.61 -3.05 20.15
C THR A 239 -1.15 -4.51 20.00
N ARG A 240 0.06 -4.79 19.49
CA ARG A 240 0.57 -6.14 19.24
C ARG A 240 1.74 -6.53 20.14
N LYS A 241 1.60 -6.36 21.47
CA LYS A 241 2.48 -7.01 22.43
C LYS A 241 1.63 -7.87 23.36
N SER A 242 1.38 -9.12 22.97
CA SER A 242 1.30 -10.28 23.87
C SER A 242 0.99 -11.58 23.12
N THR A 243 1.76 -12.60 23.53
CA THR A 243 1.61 -14.07 23.42
C THR A 243 2.01 -14.74 22.11
N GLU A 244 3.26 -15.21 22.13
CA GLU A 244 3.74 -16.38 21.38
C GLU A 244 3.25 -17.67 22.08
N ALA A 245 2.65 -18.56 21.29
CA ALA A 245 2.51 -19.98 21.63
C ALA A 245 2.71 -20.81 20.36
N GLU A 246 3.38 -21.95 20.55
CA GLU A 246 4.00 -22.84 19.56
C GLU A 246 3.13 -23.32 18.39
N LYS A 247 3.80 -23.50 17.24
CA LYS A 247 3.21 -23.86 15.94
C LYS A 247 3.29 -25.36 15.66
N ILE A 248 2.16 -25.93 15.21
CA ILE A 248 2.10 -27.21 14.49
C ILE A 248 1.54 -26.91 13.08
N PRO A 249 2.16 -27.38 11.98
CA PRO A 249 1.67 -27.13 10.63
C PRO A 249 0.40 -27.92 10.34
N VAL A 250 -0.63 -27.26 9.81
CA VAL A 250 -1.91 -27.85 9.43
C VAL A 250 -2.13 -27.64 7.93
N SER A 251 -2.39 -28.74 7.22
CA SER A 251 -2.76 -28.70 5.80
C SER A 251 -4.09 -27.95 5.62
N THR A 252 -4.12 -27.04 4.67
CA THR A 252 -5.25 -26.14 4.39
C THR A 252 -6.25 -26.74 3.37
N ASP A 253 -6.15 -28.03 3.09
CA ASP A 253 -7.00 -28.72 2.11
C ASP A 253 -8.36 -29.04 2.69
N VAL A 254 -9.42 -28.44 2.16
CA VAL A 254 -10.82 -28.75 2.47
C VAL A 254 -11.35 -29.70 1.41
N LEU A 255 -11.64 -30.95 1.81
CA LEU A 255 -12.16 -31.97 0.90
C LEU A 255 -13.64 -31.74 0.54
N HIS A 256 -14.40 -31.10 1.44
CA HIS A 256 -15.84 -30.83 1.27
C HIS A 256 -16.17 -29.35 1.46
N PRO A 257 -16.06 -28.50 0.43
CA PRO A 257 -16.23 -27.06 0.52
C PRO A 257 -17.67 -26.65 0.87
N GLU A 258 -18.67 -27.39 0.42
CA GLU A 258 -20.08 -27.13 0.76
C GLU A 258 -20.37 -27.35 2.25
N LEU A 259 -19.85 -28.44 2.82
CA LEU A 259 -19.97 -28.71 4.25
C LEU A 259 -19.24 -27.65 5.07
N TYR A 260 -18.08 -27.22 4.60
CA TYR A 260 -17.34 -26.13 5.23
C TYR A 260 -18.13 -24.82 5.25
N ALA A 261 -18.81 -24.46 4.16
CA ALA A 261 -19.64 -23.27 4.07
C ALA A 261 -20.81 -23.34 5.08
N ARG A 262 -21.49 -24.50 5.20
CA ARG A 262 -22.57 -24.70 6.19
C ARG A 262 -22.07 -24.59 7.63
N LEU A 263 -20.96 -25.21 7.95
CA LEU A 263 -20.37 -25.15 9.29
C LEU A 263 -19.87 -23.75 9.64
N LYS A 264 -19.36 -23.01 8.65
CA LYS A 264 -18.93 -21.62 8.81
C LYS A 264 -20.13 -20.71 9.09
N GLN A 265 -21.23 -20.89 8.38
CA GLN A 265 -22.45 -20.12 8.57
C GLN A 265 -23.05 -20.39 9.96
N TRP A 266 -23.18 -21.65 10.35
CA TRP A 266 -23.62 -22.06 11.69
C TRP A 266 -22.77 -21.41 12.79
N ARG A 267 -21.45 -21.45 12.65
CA ARG A 267 -20.52 -20.83 13.61
C ARG A 267 -20.73 -19.32 13.70
N TYR A 268 -20.97 -18.66 12.57
CA TYR A 268 -21.22 -17.22 12.52
C TYR A 268 -22.55 -16.86 13.22
N GLU A 269 -23.62 -17.56 12.93
CA GLU A 269 -24.94 -17.35 13.55
C GLU A 269 -24.86 -17.50 15.08
N LEU A 270 -24.17 -18.54 15.54
CA LEU A 270 -23.95 -18.78 16.96
C LEU A 270 -23.04 -17.74 17.63
N ALA A 271 -22.09 -17.21 16.88
CA ALA A 271 -21.20 -16.14 17.35
C ALA A 271 -21.96 -14.83 17.55
N VAL A 272 -22.86 -14.50 16.64
CA VAL A 272 -23.76 -13.33 16.75
C VAL A 272 -24.72 -13.49 17.91
N GLU A 273 -25.35 -14.68 18.09
CA GLU A 273 -26.28 -14.96 19.19
C GLU A 273 -25.59 -14.82 20.57
N LYS A 274 -24.33 -15.25 20.69
CA LYS A 274 -23.60 -15.23 21.95
C LYS A 274 -22.72 -13.98 22.15
N GLU A 275 -22.74 -13.04 21.21
CA GLU A 275 -21.89 -11.84 21.20
C GLU A 275 -20.39 -12.16 21.37
N LEU A 276 -19.94 -13.29 20.82
CA LEU A 276 -18.58 -13.77 20.93
C LEU A 276 -17.91 -13.82 19.54
N PRO A 277 -16.59 -13.63 19.46
CA PRO A 277 -15.87 -13.83 18.22
C PRO A 277 -15.99 -15.29 17.72
N PRO A 278 -16.22 -15.55 16.41
CA PRO A 278 -16.45 -16.90 15.87
C PRO A 278 -15.37 -17.94 16.21
N TYR A 279 -14.11 -17.52 16.32
CA TYR A 279 -13.00 -18.41 16.67
C TYR A 279 -13.03 -18.94 18.11
N THR A 280 -13.76 -18.29 19.00
CA THR A 280 -13.94 -18.77 20.39
C THR A 280 -14.93 -19.92 20.49
N ILE A 281 -15.86 -20.04 19.54
CA ILE A 281 -16.82 -21.13 19.45
C ILE A 281 -16.15 -22.36 18.88
N LEU A 282 -15.57 -22.24 17.69
CA LEU A 282 -14.84 -23.32 17.03
C LEU A 282 -13.77 -22.75 16.12
N GLN A 283 -12.52 -23.20 16.29
CA GLN A 283 -11.41 -22.78 15.44
C GLN A 283 -11.57 -23.34 14.02
N GLN A 284 -11.10 -22.59 13.00
CA GLN A 284 -11.16 -23.04 11.60
C GLN A 284 -10.45 -24.36 11.39
N LYS A 285 -9.34 -24.60 12.10
CA LYS A 285 -8.63 -25.87 12.11
C LYS A 285 -9.56 -27.04 12.46
N ALA A 286 -10.42 -26.83 13.43
CA ALA A 286 -11.41 -27.83 13.83
C ALA A 286 -12.52 -27.99 12.79
N LEU A 287 -12.98 -26.88 12.17
CA LEU A 287 -13.93 -26.94 11.05
C LEU A 287 -13.38 -27.73 9.86
N ILE A 288 -12.13 -27.46 9.45
CA ILE A 288 -11.47 -28.21 8.37
C ILE A 288 -11.32 -29.68 8.76
N GLY A 289 -10.94 -29.94 10.00
CA GLY A 289 -10.86 -31.30 10.52
C GLY A 289 -12.19 -32.05 10.44
N VAL A 290 -13.31 -31.42 10.82
CA VAL A 290 -14.66 -31.99 10.69
C VAL A 290 -15.02 -32.26 9.23
N CYS A 291 -14.73 -31.29 8.32
CA CYS A 291 -14.98 -31.48 6.89
C CYS A 291 -14.20 -32.62 6.26
N ASN A 292 -12.96 -32.83 6.70
CA ASN A 292 -12.08 -33.83 6.08
C ASN A 292 -12.28 -35.23 6.66
N THR A 293 -12.76 -35.34 7.92
CA THR A 293 -12.94 -36.64 8.59
C THR A 293 -14.37 -37.15 8.61
N LEU A 294 -15.35 -36.26 8.34
CA LEU A 294 -16.81 -36.56 8.38
C LEU A 294 -17.19 -37.42 9.60
N PRO A 295 -16.95 -36.94 10.83
CA PRO A 295 -17.15 -37.73 12.04
C PRO A 295 -18.60 -38.13 12.22
N THR A 296 -18.85 -39.40 12.61
CA THR A 296 -20.17 -39.95 12.83
C THR A 296 -20.54 -40.04 14.32
N ASN A 297 -19.55 -39.86 15.20
CA ASN A 297 -19.78 -39.96 16.65
C ASN A 297 -18.85 -39.02 17.45
N SER A 298 -19.20 -38.79 18.72
CA SER A 298 -18.43 -37.89 19.61
C SER A 298 -17.00 -38.34 19.88
N LYS A 299 -16.68 -39.64 19.73
CA LYS A 299 -15.32 -40.16 19.90
C LYS A 299 -14.43 -39.78 18.72
N GLU A 300 -15.00 -39.70 17.54
CA GLU A 300 -14.28 -39.23 16.32
C GLU A 300 -14.07 -37.73 16.36
N LEU A 301 -15.07 -36.97 16.83
CA LEU A 301 -14.91 -35.52 17.05
C LEU A 301 -13.74 -35.20 18.00
N LEU A 302 -13.53 -36.01 19.07
CA LEU A 302 -12.41 -35.82 20.01
C LEU A 302 -11.03 -36.00 19.37
N LYS A 303 -10.92 -36.77 18.28
CA LYS A 303 -9.63 -36.97 17.58
C LYS A 303 -9.23 -35.78 16.72
N ILE A 304 -10.17 -34.85 16.46
CA ILE A 304 -9.93 -33.68 15.62
C ILE A 304 -9.19 -32.62 16.43
N PRO A 305 -8.01 -32.17 15.94
CA PRO A 305 -7.24 -31.12 16.61
C PRO A 305 -8.03 -29.83 16.75
N GLY A 306 -8.20 -29.34 17.97
CA GLY A 306 -8.96 -28.14 18.29
C GLY A 306 -10.38 -28.41 18.80
N ILE A 307 -10.84 -29.68 18.86
CA ILE A 307 -12.10 -30.07 19.51
C ILE A 307 -11.79 -30.70 20.86
N GLY A 308 -12.17 -30.00 21.92
CA GLY A 308 -12.04 -30.47 23.29
C GLY A 308 -13.37 -30.94 23.89
N LYS A 309 -13.33 -31.58 25.08
CA LYS A 309 -14.55 -32.07 25.79
C LYS A 309 -15.63 -31.00 25.93
N LYS A 310 -15.25 -29.75 26.30
CA LYS A 310 -16.19 -28.63 26.41
C LYS A 310 -16.93 -28.28 25.10
N ILE A 311 -16.24 -28.40 23.95
CA ILE A 311 -16.84 -28.15 22.64
C ILE A 311 -17.84 -29.26 22.29
N ILE A 312 -17.54 -30.48 22.63
CA ILE A 312 -18.46 -31.62 22.41
C ILE A 312 -19.68 -31.52 23.30
N GLU A 313 -19.50 -31.15 24.57
CA GLU A 313 -20.62 -30.95 25.49
C GLU A 313 -21.57 -29.85 25.02
N ASN A 314 -21.03 -28.77 24.48
CA ASN A 314 -21.84 -27.62 24.08
C ASN A 314 -22.36 -27.69 22.63
N TYR A 315 -21.63 -28.31 21.71
CA TYR A 315 -21.90 -28.21 20.26
C TYR A 315 -21.76 -29.54 19.51
N GLY A 316 -21.46 -30.65 20.21
CA GLY A 316 -21.15 -31.93 19.57
C GLY A 316 -22.33 -32.53 18.81
N GLU A 317 -23.56 -32.44 19.37
CA GLU A 317 -24.76 -32.93 18.71
C GLU A 317 -25.08 -32.15 17.43
N THR A 318 -25.03 -30.83 17.49
CA THR A 318 -25.28 -29.96 16.34
C THR A 318 -24.24 -30.16 15.21
N LEU A 319 -22.97 -30.36 15.58
CA LEU A 319 -21.93 -30.65 14.61
C LEU A 319 -22.17 -31.99 13.90
N LEU A 320 -22.57 -33.03 14.64
CA LEU A 320 -22.90 -34.35 14.08
C LEU A 320 -24.15 -34.30 13.20
N GLU A 321 -25.16 -33.52 13.57
CA GLU A 321 -26.36 -33.30 12.76
C GLU A 321 -26.03 -32.62 11.42
N ILE A 322 -25.22 -31.57 11.43
CA ILE A 322 -24.79 -30.87 10.20
C ILE A 322 -24.01 -31.83 9.29
N VAL A 323 -23.09 -32.63 9.87
CA VAL A 323 -22.31 -33.62 9.11
C VAL A 323 -23.21 -34.73 8.56
N SER A 324 -24.16 -35.28 9.35
CA SER A 324 -25.04 -36.34 8.91
C SER A 324 -26.04 -35.89 7.86
N SER A 325 -26.46 -34.61 7.88
CA SER A 325 -27.33 -34.03 6.85
C SER A 325 -26.59 -33.73 5.53
N TYR A 326 -25.27 -33.85 5.51
CA TYR A 326 -24.44 -33.64 4.33
C TYR A 326 -24.28 -34.96 3.56
N SER A 327 -24.88 -35.06 2.37
CA SER A 327 -24.59 -36.15 1.41
C SER A 327 -23.50 -35.66 0.45
N PRO A 328 -22.34 -36.29 0.39
CA PRO A 328 -21.34 -35.90 -0.59
C PRO A 328 -21.87 -36.17 -1.99
N SER A 329 -22.08 -35.10 -2.78
CA SER A 329 -22.38 -35.22 -4.20
C SER A 329 -21.14 -35.83 -4.89
N THR A 330 -21.31 -37.03 -5.43
CA THR A 330 -20.31 -37.75 -6.21
C THR A 330 -20.07 -37.00 -7.54
N HIS A 331 -19.24 -35.97 -7.53
CA HIS A 331 -18.60 -35.49 -8.75
C HIS A 331 -17.24 -36.20 -8.91
N GLY A 332 -17.24 -37.12 -9.88
CA GLY A 332 -16.21 -37.99 -10.41
C GLY A 332 -14.76 -37.63 -10.15
N SER A 333 -14.13 -38.37 -9.25
CA SER A 333 -12.70 -38.64 -9.33
C SER A 333 -12.51 -39.73 -10.35
N GLY A 334 -12.14 -39.38 -11.58
CA GLY A 334 -11.54 -40.32 -12.53
C GLY A 334 -10.23 -40.85 -11.98
N CYS A 335 -10.30 -42.05 -11.36
CA CYS A 335 -9.16 -42.82 -11.00
C CYS A 335 -8.57 -43.40 -12.28
N LEU A 336 -7.47 -42.85 -12.78
CA LEU A 336 -6.61 -43.50 -13.77
C LEU A 336 -5.82 -44.59 -13.05
N LEU A 337 -6.36 -45.79 -13.09
CA LEU A 337 -5.62 -47.01 -12.81
C LEU A 337 -4.56 -47.21 -13.90
N TYR A 338 -3.31 -46.95 -13.53
CA TYR A 338 -2.16 -47.40 -14.29
C TYR A 338 -2.00 -48.92 -14.05
N THR A 339 -2.48 -49.73 -14.96
CA THR A 339 -2.08 -51.16 -15.03
C THR A 339 -0.75 -51.23 -15.78
N SER A 340 0.30 -51.49 -15.04
CA SER A 340 1.55 -52.00 -15.61
C SER A 340 1.34 -53.48 -15.96
N ASP A 341 1.37 -53.81 -17.22
CA ASP A 341 1.65 -55.16 -17.65
C ASP A 341 2.91 -55.15 -18.52
N ALA A 342 3.88 -55.95 -18.03
CA ALA A 342 5.09 -56.34 -18.72
C ALA A 342 4.78 -57.51 -19.67
N ALA A 343 5.29 -57.44 -20.89
CA ALA A 343 5.89 -58.53 -21.65
C ALA A 343 6.68 -57.95 -22.82
#